data_fa580e07a6f8d9bac429bcdcc6607c48
#
_entry.id   fa580e07a6f8d9bac429bcdcc6607c48
#
_cell.length_a   1.000
_cell.length_b   1.000
_cell.length_c   1.000
_cell.angle_alpha   90.00
_cell.angle_beta   90.00
_cell.angle_gamma   90.00
#
_symmetry.space_group_name_H-M   'P 1'
#
loop_
_entity.id
_entity.type
_entity.pdbx_description
1 polymer ?
#
loop_
_entity_poly.entity_id
_entity_poly.type
_entity_poly.pdbx_seq_one_letter_code
_entity_poly.pdbx_strand_id
1 'polypeptide(L)'
;TDVNEEGCSSIERDTDDDGVVDYYDACEGTPDNLVVNEVGCSDDDGDGIFSNVDDCPDSPQKWTANENGCTVLELPISWSNSGYGNGRMDKVSDFSFSTLDGSFSFQSDWTGHDVYMFLFKYTDSSGNTNANLLSSNPAAMIRKLPDNIHLFYGSFDSTYHSDMVNLRDDVLLGLSGPEEAEWMPRIHFIDQQGGSIGGGIGELIGNWGSLYYGIDRFQRARELGSINDWIQSGSDPTHWAYEPMTWNYEFEQEIRIEDPGVHAIPVIQNNWHSGGWGSGMNSYYNATIDLPENISQYDTLEVFHEHACEDHRNIYQDANGNKKGCHEWDYLSYLYICDADNNSKCSTEFVRWITTYGREGRWITDVSPYLFMLQDEQERRFRYNGANKGELTVTLLFSNWSKGYRAIEGEYLFSGGQFDGTYNDETKYVRQANFTVPQESQLIEIVATITGHGFNQDS
;
A
#
# COMPACT_ATOMS: atom_id res chain seq x y z
N THR A 1 -7.68 -54.71 -3.91
CA THR A 1 -8.85 -53.83 -4.02
C THR A 1 -9.59 -53.88 -2.71
N ASP A 2 -9.34 -52.87 -1.89
CA ASP A 2 -10.08 -52.67 -0.63
C ASP A 2 -11.47 -52.13 -0.99
N VAL A 3 -12.49 -52.74 -0.46
CA VAL A 3 -13.86 -52.31 -0.59
C VAL A 3 -14.34 -51.78 0.77
N ASN A 4 -15.23 -50.81 0.78
CA ASN A 4 -15.85 -50.28 2.01
C ASN A 4 -16.87 -51.27 2.61
N GLU A 5 -17.53 -50.90 3.70
CA GLU A 5 -18.53 -51.77 4.37
C GLU A 5 -19.77 -52.07 3.48
N GLU A 6 -20.01 -51.25 2.45
CA GLU A 6 -21.09 -51.38 1.47
C GLU A 6 -20.68 -52.21 0.27
N GLY A 7 -19.40 -52.59 0.18
CA GLY A 7 -18.87 -53.45 -0.89
C GLY A 7 -18.38 -52.71 -2.13
N CYS A 8 -18.30 -51.36 -2.09
CA CYS A 8 -17.81 -50.53 -3.18
C CYS A 8 -16.29 -50.34 -3.13
N SER A 9 -15.62 -50.46 -4.28
CA SER A 9 -14.20 -50.15 -4.43
C SER A 9 -14.00 -48.67 -4.69
N SER A 10 -12.75 -48.15 -4.54
CA SER A 10 -12.43 -46.77 -4.85
C SER A 10 -12.71 -46.31 -6.30
N ILE A 11 -12.83 -47.27 -7.23
CA ILE A 11 -13.22 -47.02 -8.64
C ILE A 11 -14.73 -46.77 -8.77
N GLU A 12 -15.52 -47.21 -7.80
CA GLU A 12 -16.98 -47.12 -7.80
C GLU A 12 -17.53 -46.09 -6.79
N ARG A 13 -16.69 -45.64 -5.87
CA ARG A 13 -17.06 -44.74 -4.84
C ARG A 13 -16.62 -43.32 -5.19
N ASP A 14 -17.46 -42.35 -4.92
CA ASP A 14 -17.23 -40.93 -4.92
C ASP A 14 -17.59 -40.46 -3.48
N THR A 15 -16.56 -40.14 -2.70
CA THR A 15 -16.74 -39.94 -1.23
C THR A 15 -17.27 -38.57 -0.88
N ASP A 16 -17.01 -37.58 -1.71
CA ASP A 16 -17.40 -36.21 -1.51
C ASP A 16 -18.49 -35.70 -2.50
N ASP A 17 -18.95 -36.59 -3.37
CA ASP A 17 -20.02 -36.35 -4.35
C ASP A 17 -19.70 -35.22 -5.35
N ASP A 18 -18.43 -34.99 -5.66
CA ASP A 18 -17.97 -33.97 -6.63
C ASP A 18 -18.09 -34.41 -8.11
N GLY A 19 -18.36 -35.71 -8.33
CA GLY A 19 -18.52 -36.33 -9.65
C GLY A 19 -17.27 -37.06 -10.15
N VAL A 20 -16.19 -37.08 -9.38
CA VAL A 20 -14.95 -37.83 -9.66
C VAL A 20 -14.80 -38.94 -8.63
N VAL A 21 -14.63 -40.16 -9.09
CA VAL A 21 -14.51 -41.31 -8.16
C VAL A 21 -13.16 -41.29 -7.43
N ASP A 22 -13.15 -41.76 -6.17
CA ASP A 22 -12.00 -41.73 -5.25
C ASP A 22 -10.67 -42.22 -5.89
N TYR A 23 -10.73 -43.09 -6.86
CA TYR A 23 -9.53 -43.62 -7.51
C TYR A 23 -8.83 -42.61 -8.42
N TYR A 24 -9.59 -41.70 -9.01
CA TYR A 24 -9.07 -40.64 -9.88
C TYR A 24 -9.06 -39.30 -9.20
N ASP A 25 -9.67 -39.21 -8.03
CA ASP A 25 -9.77 -37.99 -7.27
C ASP A 25 -8.45 -37.68 -6.54
N ALA A 26 -7.90 -36.49 -6.81
CA ALA A 26 -6.69 -35.96 -6.17
C ALA A 26 -7.01 -35.04 -5.01
N CYS A 27 -8.26 -34.57 -4.87
CA CYS A 27 -8.72 -33.58 -3.91
C CYS A 27 -9.89 -34.15 -3.07
N GLU A 28 -9.62 -35.23 -2.31
CA GLU A 28 -10.60 -35.84 -1.43
C GLU A 28 -11.25 -34.82 -0.47
N GLY A 29 -12.52 -34.53 -0.63
CA GLY A 29 -13.28 -33.62 0.23
C GLY A 29 -13.57 -32.28 -0.39
N THR A 30 -13.61 -32.19 -1.72
CA THR A 30 -14.11 -31.01 -2.43
C THR A 30 -15.57 -30.73 -2.07
N PRO A 31 -15.92 -29.49 -1.69
CA PRO A 31 -17.29 -29.17 -1.30
C PRO A 31 -18.30 -29.38 -2.43
N ASP A 32 -19.46 -29.97 -2.10
CA ASP A 32 -20.61 -30.12 -3.01
C ASP A 32 -20.90 -28.79 -3.74
N ASN A 33 -21.20 -28.87 -5.02
CA ASN A 33 -21.59 -27.75 -5.89
C ASN A 33 -20.48 -26.83 -6.41
N LEU A 34 -19.22 -27.14 -6.17
CA LEU A 34 -18.12 -26.48 -6.89
C LEU A 34 -17.91 -27.13 -8.25
N VAL A 35 -17.35 -26.37 -9.18
CA VAL A 35 -16.91 -26.90 -10.47
C VAL A 35 -15.51 -27.48 -10.27
N VAL A 36 -15.35 -28.77 -10.55
CA VAL A 36 -14.07 -29.47 -10.43
C VAL A 36 -13.47 -29.78 -11.81
N ASN A 37 -12.16 -30.00 -11.82
CA ASN A 37 -11.44 -30.50 -13.00
C ASN A 37 -11.54 -32.02 -13.13
N GLU A 38 -10.81 -32.61 -14.09
CA GLU A 38 -10.85 -34.06 -14.37
C GLU A 38 -10.34 -34.95 -13.22
N VAL A 39 -9.69 -34.36 -12.21
CA VAL A 39 -9.13 -35.03 -11.03
C VAL A 39 -9.77 -34.59 -9.71
N GLY A 40 -10.99 -34.05 -9.73
CA GLY A 40 -11.77 -33.75 -8.53
C GLY A 40 -11.38 -32.46 -7.80
N CYS A 41 -10.50 -31.62 -8.34
CA CYS A 41 -10.04 -30.41 -7.68
C CYS A 41 -10.82 -29.17 -8.10
N SER A 42 -11.23 -28.34 -7.15
CA SER A 42 -11.91 -27.05 -7.36
C SER A 42 -10.92 -25.90 -7.52
N ASP A 43 -11.42 -24.78 -8.04
CA ASP A 43 -10.79 -23.46 -8.00
C ASP A 43 -11.42 -22.71 -6.83
N ASP A 44 -10.71 -22.67 -5.69
CA ASP A 44 -11.30 -22.26 -4.41
C ASP A 44 -11.35 -20.75 -4.24
N ASP A 45 -10.42 -20.00 -4.84
CA ASP A 45 -10.34 -18.55 -4.76
C ASP A 45 -10.86 -17.84 -6.03
N GLY A 46 -11.08 -18.60 -7.11
CA GLY A 46 -11.69 -18.08 -8.35
C GLY A 46 -10.71 -17.39 -9.27
N ASP A 47 -9.43 -17.69 -9.18
CA ASP A 47 -8.36 -17.11 -10.00
C ASP A 47 -8.20 -17.82 -11.37
N GLY A 48 -8.84 -18.98 -11.54
CA GLY A 48 -8.83 -19.81 -12.74
C GLY A 48 -7.85 -20.98 -12.68
N ILE A 49 -7.16 -21.18 -11.57
CA ILE A 49 -6.21 -22.28 -11.33
C ILE A 49 -6.79 -23.23 -10.30
N PHE A 50 -6.76 -24.53 -10.60
CA PHE A 50 -7.33 -25.53 -9.71
C PHE A 50 -6.37 -25.88 -8.56
N SER A 51 -6.90 -26.13 -7.38
CA SER A 51 -6.17 -26.31 -6.12
C SER A 51 -5.04 -27.38 -6.15
N ASN A 52 -5.09 -28.33 -7.06
CA ASN A 52 -4.02 -29.34 -7.21
C ASN A 52 -2.74 -28.84 -7.90
N VAL A 53 -2.80 -27.67 -8.53
CA VAL A 53 -1.67 -27.03 -9.24
C VAL A 53 -1.50 -25.56 -8.86
N ASP A 54 -2.27 -25.10 -7.88
CA ASP A 54 -2.26 -23.76 -7.37
C ASP A 54 -1.25 -23.63 -6.21
N ASP A 55 -0.25 -22.78 -6.41
CA ASP A 55 0.77 -22.48 -5.41
C ASP A 55 0.31 -21.38 -4.43
N CYS A 56 -0.76 -20.62 -4.77
CA CYS A 56 -1.30 -19.49 -4.01
C CYS A 56 -2.82 -19.61 -3.81
N PRO A 57 -3.29 -20.55 -2.96
CA PRO A 57 -4.70 -20.97 -2.88
C PRO A 57 -5.67 -19.93 -2.31
N ASP A 58 -5.21 -18.75 -1.96
CA ASP A 58 -5.99 -17.64 -1.40
C ASP A 58 -5.70 -16.34 -2.19
N SER A 59 -5.42 -16.41 -3.48
CA SER A 59 -5.12 -15.25 -4.32
C SER A 59 -6.24 -14.21 -4.27
N PRO A 60 -5.92 -12.92 -4.07
CA PRO A 60 -6.94 -11.89 -3.96
C PRO A 60 -7.70 -11.72 -5.27
N GLN A 61 -9.02 -11.82 -5.23
CA GLN A 61 -9.89 -11.50 -6.37
C GLN A 61 -9.54 -10.10 -6.91
N LYS A 62 -9.67 -9.89 -8.21
CA LYS A 62 -9.34 -8.64 -8.92
C LYS A 62 -7.87 -8.49 -9.30
N TRP A 63 -7.02 -9.44 -8.96
CA TRP A 63 -5.66 -9.55 -9.43
C TRP A 63 -5.57 -10.69 -10.45
N THR A 64 -4.66 -10.57 -11.38
CA THR A 64 -4.47 -11.60 -12.41
C THR A 64 -3.44 -12.62 -11.95
N ALA A 65 -3.87 -13.84 -11.75
CA ALA A 65 -2.98 -14.94 -11.42
C ALA A 65 -2.14 -15.39 -12.64
N ASN A 66 -0.97 -15.88 -12.38
CA ASN A 66 -0.11 -16.54 -13.36
C ASN A 66 -0.51 -18.02 -13.53
N GLU A 67 0.26 -18.77 -14.30
CA GLU A 67 0.02 -20.20 -14.55
C GLU A 67 0.10 -21.10 -13.30
N ASN A 68 0.61 -20.60 -12.18
CA ASN A 68 0.74 -21.29 -10.91
C ASN A 68 -0.25 -20.75 -9.84
N GLY A 69 -1.23 -19.92 -10.20
CA GLY A 69 -2.20 -19.37 -9.27
C GLY A 69 -1.73 -18.12 -8.51
N CYS A 70 -0.51 -17.63 -8.70
CA CYS A 70 0.00 -16.51 -7.93
C CYS A 70 -0.13 -15.17 -8.67
N THR A 71 -0.57 -14.14 -7.97
CA THR A 71 -0.63 -12.77 -8.46
C THR A 71 0.70 -12.04 -8.24
N VAL A 72 0.91 -10.90 -8.91
CA VAL A 72 2.12 -10.07 -8.70
C VAL A 72 2.22 -9.52 -7.27
N LEU A 73 1.11 -9.43 -6.55
CA LEU A 73 1.07 -9.03 -5.14
C LEU A 73 1.73 -10.06 -4.23
N GLU A 74 1.56 -11.35 -4.56
CA GLU A 74 2.02 -12.49 -3.79
C GLU A 74 3.44 -12.92 -4.15
N LEU A 75 3.89 -12.59 -5.36
CA LEU A 75 5.22 -12.97 -5.80
C LEU A 75 6.32 -12.17 -5.09
N PRO A 76 7.48 -12.79 -4.82
CA PRO A 76 8.62 -12.11 -4.23
C PRO A 76 9.23 -11.09 -5.21
N ILE A 77 9.53 -9.91 -4.71
CA ILE A 77 10.32 -8.95 -5.46
C ILE A 77 11.78 -9.43 -5.53
N SER A 78 12.27 -9.60 -6.74
CA SER A 78 13.64 -10.05 -6.96
C SER A 78 14.66 -9.02 -6.47
N TRP A 79 15.75 -9.51 -5.89
CA TRP A 79 16.89 -8.66 -5.53
C TRP A 79 17.41 -7.86 -6.74
N SER A 80 17.53 -6.57 -6.59
CA SER A 80 18.13 -5.71 -7.61
C SER A 80 19.63 -5.57 -7.40
N ASN A 81 20.42 -5.80 -8.46
CA ASN A 81 21.88 -5.64 -8.42
C ASN A 81 22.35 -4.28 -8.98
N SER A 82 21.46 -3.32 -9.15
CA SER A 82 21.79 -2.03 -9.75
C SER A 82 20.83 -0.93 -9.27
N GLY A 83 21.20 0.32 -9.57
CA GLY A 83 20.40 1.48 -9.18
C GLY A 83 20.52 1.82 -7.69
N TYR A 84 21.61 1.44 -7.06
CA TYR A 84 21.87 1.75 -5.66
C TYR A 84 22.15 3.23 -5.44
N GLY A 85 21.68 3.72 -4.30
CA GLY A 85 21.95 5.06 -3.83
C GLY A 85 21.79 5.15 -2.31
N ASN A 86 21.93 6.35 -1.79
CA ASN A 86 21.80 6.64 -0.37
C ASN A 86 20.81 7.78 -0.09
N GLY A 87 20.03 8.16 -1.09
CA GLY A 87 18.86 9.02 -0.95
C GLY A 87 17.64 8.25 -0.44
N ARG A 88 16.58 8.98 -0.12
CA ARG A 88 15.29 8.38 0.17
C ARG A 88 14.69 7.85 -1.14
N MET A 89 14.01 6.72 -1.07
CA MET A 89 13.49 5.97 -2.22
C MET A 89 14.57 5.39 -3.16
N ASP A 90 15.87 5.62 -2.90
CA ASP A 90 16.93 4.90 -3.60
C ASP A 90 16.97 3.43 -3.15
N LYS A 91 17.40 2.56 -4.05
CA LYS A 91 17.63 1.15 -3.71
C LYS A 91 18.86 1.00 -2.83
N VAL A 92 18.69 0.26 -1.74
CA VAL A 92 19.76 0.01 -0.75
C VAL A 92 20.68 -1.10 -1.28
N SER A 93 21.99 -0.85 -1.28
CA SER A 93 22.97 -1.88 -1.63
C SER A 93 23.13 -2.91 -0.50
N ASP A 94 23.79 -4.04 -0.80
CA ASP A 94 24.05 -5.08 0.18
C ASP A 94 24.82 -4.57 1.41
N PHE A 95 24.54 -5.17 2.56
CA PHE A 95 25.22 -4.93 3.84
C PHE A 95 25.13 -6.15 4.73
N SER A 96 26.03 -6.22 5.72
CA SER A 96 26.01 -7.27 6.73
C SER A 96 26.51 -6.75 8.06
N PHE A 97 26.05 -7.38 9.13
CA PHE A 97 26.50 -7.11 10.49
C PHE A 97 26.31 -8.33 11.41
N SER A 98 26.99 -8.31 12.57
CA SER A 98 26.79 -9.30 13.62
C SER A 98 25.51 -8.99 14.41
N THR A 99 24.80 -10.03 14.82
CA THR A 99 23.68 -9.98 15.78
C THR A 99 24.00 -10.84 16.99
N LEU A 100 23.23 -10.73 18.06
CA LEU A 100 23.39 -11.59 19.23
C LEU A 100 23.21 -13.09 18.92
N ASP A 101 22.48 -13.38 17.86
CA ASP A 101 22.09 -14.75 17.47
C ASP A 101 22.83 -15.25 16.21
N GLY A 102 23.80 -14.47 15.69
CA GLY A 102 24.59 -14.84 14.52
C GLY A 102 24.97 -13.63 13.66
N SER A 103 24.74 -13.72 12.36
CA SER A 103 24.96 -12.63 11.40
C SER A 103 23.77 -12.48 10.48
N PHE A 104 23.50 -11.26 10.06
CA PHE A 104 22.54 -10.92 9.03
C PHE A 104 23.28 -10.41 7.79
N SER A 105 22.84 -10.85 6.61
CA SER A 105 23.35 -10.39 5.32
C SER A 105 22.17 -10.06 4.40
N PHE A 106 21.98 -8.79 4.10
CA PHE A 106 20.76 -8.28 3.48
C PHE A 106 20.45 -8.97 2.15
N GLN A 107 21.43 -9.12 1.27
CA GLN A 107 21.21 -9.80 0.00
C GLN A 107 20.90 -11.29 0.16
N SER A 108 21.60 -11.96 1.09
CA SER A 108 21.42 -13.40 1.31
C SER A 108 20.11 -13.73 2.02
N ASP A 109 19.65 -12.82 2.88
CA ASP A 109 18.45 -12.95 3.69
C ASP A 109 17.23 -12.22 3.06
N TRP A 110 17.40 -11.71 1.83
CA TRP A 110 16.34 -11.05 1.10
C TRP A 110 15.25 -12.04 0.67
N THR A 111 14.05 -11.82 1.12
CA THR A 111 12.88 -12.65 0.78
C THR A 111 12.06 -12.09 -0.39
N GLY A 112 12.10 -10.78 -0.60
CA GLY A 112 11.23 -10.08 -1.55
C GLY A 112 9.79 -9.86 -1.07
N HIS A 113 9.45 -10.42 0.09
CA HIS A 113 8.14 -10.26 0.73
C HIS A 113 8.17 -9.32 1.92
N ASP A 114 9.34 -9.17 2.55
CA ASP A 114 9.48 -8.50 3.83
C ASP A 114 9.86 -7.02 3.71
N VAL A 115 9.54 -6.29 4.76
CA VAL A 115 10.00 -4.93 5.03
C VAL A 115 10.96 -4.94 6.22
N TYR A 116 11.85 -3.97 6.29
CA TYR A 116 12.94 -3.95 7.27
C TYR A 116 12.92 -2.63 8.01
N MET A 117 12.91 -2.66 9.34
CA MET A 117 12.90 -1.48 10.20
C MET A 117 14.09 -1.49 11.16
N PHE A 118 14.87 -0.41 11.17
CA PHE A 118 16.07 -0.26 11.98
C PHE A 118 15.88 0.87 12.99
N LEU A 119 16.05 0.56 14.27
CA LEU A 119 15.91 1.47 15.39
C LEU A 119 17.21 1.49 16.20
N PHE A 120 17.90 2.64 16.20
CA PHE A 120 19.17 2.78 16.90
C PHE A 120 19.06 3.62 18.16
N LYS A 121 19.60 3.13 19.25
CA LYS A 121 19.87 3.89 20.47
C LYS A 121 21.05 4.83 20.25
N TYR A 122 20.93 6.03 20.80
CA TYR A 122 21.99 7.02 20.85
C TYR A 122 21.93 7.82 22.13
N THR A 123 23.07 8.03 22.77
CA THR A 123 23.24 8.92 23.92
C THR A 123 24.15 10.08 23.53
N ASP A 124 23.66 11.32 23.66
CA ASP A 124 24.43 12.51 23.33
C ASP A 124 25.52 12.82 24.38
N SER A 125 26.38 13.80 24.10
CA SER A 125 27.45 14.22 25.00
C SER A 125 27.00 14.80 26.35
N SER A 126 25.70 15.13 26.45
CA SER A 126 25.05 15.62 27.68
C SER A 126 24.40 14.49 28.49
N GLY A 127 24.41 13.27 27.95
CA GLY A 127 23.80 12.09 28.56
C GLY A 127 22.31 11.94 28.24
N ASN A 128 21.75 12.73 27.31
CA ASN A 128 20.38 12.53 26.86
C ASN A 128 20.34 11.36 25.88
N THR A 129 19.35 10.50 26.02
CA THR A 129 19.19 9.30 25.19
C THR A 129 17.78 9.19 24.62
N ASN A 130 17.67 8.60 23.43
CA ASN A 130 16.40 8.15 22.85
C ASN A 130 15.98 6.75 23.35
N ALA A 131 16.59 6.23 24.39
CA ALA A 131 16.37 4.88 24.91
C ALA A 131 14.89 4.59 25.28
N ASN A 132 14.10 5.62 25.56
CA ASN A 132 12.67 5.45 25.83
C ASN A 132 11.95 4.74 24.69
N LEU A 133 12.36 4.95 23.43
CA LEU A 133 11.83 4.24 22.28
C LEU A 133 12.06 2.73 22.35
N LEU A 134 13.20 2.31 22.93
CA LEU A 134 13.61 0.91 22.99
C LEU A 134 13.12 0.23 24.27
N SER A 135 12.90 0.98 25.36
CA SER A 135 12.69 0.43 26.70
C SER A 135 11.27 0.53 27.26
N SER A 136 10.38 1.30 26.64
CA SER A 136 9.06 1.58 27.19
C SER A 136 7.95 0.59 26.82
N ASN A 137 8.21 -0.69 26.74
CA ASN A 137 7.30 -1.77 26.34
C ASN A 137 7.45 -2.14 24.85
N PRO A 138 8.58 -2.70 24.45
CA PRO A 138 8.82 -3.10 23.06
C PRO A 138 7.81 -4.14 22.56
N ALA A 139 7.31 -5.02 23.42
CA ALA A 139 6.32 -6.02 23.07
C ALA A 139 4.98 -5.41 22.62
N ALA A 140 4.59 -4.24 23.14
CA ALA A 140 3.38 -3.56 22.71
C ALA A 140 3.47 -3.04 21.26
N MET A 141 4.65 -2.59 20.83
CA MET A 141 4.90 -2.22 19.43
C MET A 141 4.94 -3.47 18.56
N ILE A 142 5.69 -4.49 18.97
CA ILE A 142 5.87 -5.74 18.22
C ILE A 142 4.52 -6.35 17.86
N ARG A 143 3.56 -6.42 18.80
CA ARG A 143 2.20 -6.95 18.55
C ARG A 143 1.38 -6.18 17.52
N LYS A 144 1.81 -5.00 17.12
CA LYS A 144 1.13 -4.17 16.12
C LYS A 144 1.86 -4.16 14.77
N LEU A 145 3.04 -4.71 14.70
CA LEU A 145 3.80 -4.82 13.46
C LEU A 145 3.08 -5.77 12.49
N PRO A 146 3.19 -5.53 11.18
CA PRO A 146 2.78 -6.53 10.20
C PRO A 146 3.66 -7.78 10.30
N ASP A 147 3.14 -8.90 9.88
CA ASP A 147 3.80 -10.21 9.95
C ASP A 147 4.98 -10.37 9.00
N ASN A 148 5.09 -9.52 8.00
CA ASN A 148 6.18 -9.49 7.01
C ASN A 148 7.30 -8.49 7.36
N ILE A 149 7.58 -8.24 8.64
CA ILE A 149 8.64 -7.30 9.03
C ILE A 149 9.85 -7.98 9.65
N HIS A 150 11.05 -7.49 9.31
CA HIS A 150 12.27 -7.70 10.09
C HIS A 150 12.58 -6.43 10.89
N LEU A 151 12.59 -6.56 12.22
CA LEU A 151 12.89 -5.48 13.15
C LEU A 151 14.31 -5.58 13.66
N PHE A 152 15.10 -4.53 13.47
CA PHE A 152 16.48 -4.45 13.89
C PHE A 152 16.66 -3.40 14.98
N TYR A 153 17.16 -3.81 16.12
CA TYR A 153 17.60 -2.92 17.18
C TYR A 153 19.11 -2.81 17.17
N GLY A 154 19.61 -1.59 17.32
CA GLY A 154 21.05 -1.32 17.38
C GLY A 154 21.38 -0.21 18.36
N SER A 155 22.69 0.08 18.56
CA SER A 155 23.14 1.18 19.39
C SER A 155 24.41 1.83 18.80
N PHE A 156 24.44 3.16 18.84
CA PHE A 156 25.66 3.94 18.53
C PHE A 156 26.58 4.07 19.72
N ASP A 157 26.10 3.74 20.91
CA ASP A 157 26.89 3.86 22.16
C ASP A 157 27.98 2.78 22.24
N SER A 158 29.01 3.04 22.98
CA SER A 158 30.08 2.03 23.24
C SER A 158 29.57 0.83 24.05
N THR A 159 28.39 0.95 24.65
CA THR A 159 27.69 -0.09 25.40
C THR A 159 26.80 -0.97 24.53
N TYR A 160 26.91 -0.89 23.20
CA TYR A 160 26.02 -1.53 22.24
C TYR A 160 25.68 -3.00 22.56
N HIS A 161 26.66 -3.80 22.89
CA HIS A 161 26.49 -5.22 23.26
C HIS A 161 25.56 -5.38 24.47
N SER A 162 25.86 -4.70 25.58
CA SER A 162 25.01 -4.76 26.78
C SER A 162 23.66 -4.12 26.59
N ASP A 163 23.55 -3.08 25.78
CA ASP A 163 22.28 -2.48 25.42
C ASP A 163 21.36 -3.49 24.70
N MET A 164 21.91 -4.23 23.75
CA MET A 164 21.16 -5.22 22.97
C MET A 164 20.80 -6.47 23.80
N VAL A 165 21.71 -6.93 24.67
CA VAL A 165 21.39 -8.04 25.60
C VAL A 165 20.22 -7.66 26.51
N ASN A 166 20.30 -6.49 27.14
CA ASN A 166 19.22 -6.02 28.04
C ASN A 166 17.89 -5.85 27.29
N LEU A 167 17.93 -5.27 26.10
CA LEU A 167 16.71 -5.07 25.30
C LEU A 167 16.10 -6.41 24.86
N ARG A 168 16.92 -7.39 24.47
CA ARG A 168 16.43 -8.73 24.15
C ARG A 168 15.73 -9.36 25.35
N ASP A 169 16.32 -9.25 26.53
CA ASP A 169 15.72 -9.78 27.76
C ASP A 169 14.37 -9.09 28.08
N ASP A 170 14.27 -7.78 27.87
CA ASP A 170 13.04 -7.01 28.03
C ASP A 170 11.97 -7.42 27.00
N VAL A 171 12.33 -7.68 25.74
CA VAL A 171 11.42 -8.19 24.71
C VAL A 171 10.90 -9.56 25.11
N LEU A 172 11.78 -10.49 25.45
CA LEU A 172 11.40 -11.86 25.86
C LEU A 172 10.52 -11.87 27.11
N LEU A 173 10.81 -10.98 28.07
CA LEU A 173 9.97 -10.84 29.25
C LEU A 173 8.55 -10.33 28.92
N GLY A 174 8.42 -9.56 27.84
CA GLY A 174 7.16 -8.95 27.42
C GLY A 174 6.29 -9.81 26.50
N LEU A 175 6.87 -10.86 25.88
CA LEU A 175 6.17 -11.78 24.98
C LEU A 175 5.73 -13.06 25.69
N SER A 176 4.61 -13.65 25.28
CA SER A 176 4.23 -15.01 25.67
C SER A 176 5.00 -16.04 24.86
N GLY A 177 5.06 -17.31 25.29
CA GLY A 177 5.78 -18.35 24.57
C GLY A 177 5.38 -18.53 23.09
N PRO A 178 4.07 -18.52 22.73
CA PRO A 178 3.64 -18.51 21.32
C PRO A 178 4.09 -17.27 20.55
N GLU A 179 3.99 -16.08 21.14
CA GLU A 179 4.45 -14.82 20.52
C GLU A 179 5.98 -14.80 20.34
N GLU A 180 6.71 -15.37 21.31
CA GLU A 180 8.16 -15.51 21.19
C GLU A 180 8.54 -16.38 19.98
N ALA A 181 7.89 -17.53 19.82
CA ALA A 181 8.15 -18.43 18.69
C ALA A 181 7.82 -17.78 17.34
N GLU A 182 6.81 -16.91 17.30
CA GLU A 182 6.38 -16.18 16.11
C GLU A 182 7.34 -15.03 15.77
N TRP A 183 7.71 -14.21 16.77
CA TRP A 183 8.39 -12.93 16.53
C TRP A 183 9.91 -13.00 16.55
N MET A 184 10.51 -13.82 17.43
CA MET A 184 11.96 -13.83 17.59
C MET A 184 12.76 -14.16 16.32
N PRO A 185 12.27 -14.97 15.38
CA PRO A 185 12.97 -15.17 14.11
C PRO A 185 13.11 -13.90 13.24
N ARG A 186 12.28 -12.89 13.49
CA ARG A 186 12.22 -11.62 12.73
C ARG A 186 12.71 -10.40 13.52
N ILE A 187 13.13 -10.60 14.78
CA ILE A 187 13.69 -9.53 15.61
C ILE A 187 15.19 -9.75 15.77
N HIS A 188 15.97 -8.77 15.38
CA HIS A 188 17.42 -8.86 15.33
C HIS A 188 18.05 -7.81 16.26
N PHE A 189 18.95 -8.24 17.13
CA PHE A 189 19.69 -7.38 18.03
C PHE A 189 21.12 -7.24 17.52
N ILE A 190 21.46 -6.08 16.95
CA ILE A 190 22.72 -5.83 16.27
C ILE A 190 23.86 -5.79 17.31
N ASP A 191 24.76 -6.76 17.24
CA ASP A 191 25.95 -6.87 18.11
C ASP A 191 27.18 -6.22 17.46
N GLN A 192 26.96 -5.01 16.96
CA GLN A 192 27.99 -4.17 16.35
C GLN A 192 27.62 -2.70 16.60
N GLN A 193 28.62 -1.86 16.89
CA GLN A 193 28.37 -0.43 17.09
C GLN A 193 27.86 0.21 15.82
N GLY A 194 26.74 0.95 15.87
CA GLY A 194 26.03 1.51 14.71
C GLY A 194 26.94 2.30 13.75
N GLY A 195 27.88 3.10 14.27
CA GLY A 195 28.81 3.86 13.45
C GLY A 195 29.90 3.03 12.74
N SER A 196 29.99 1.73 13.00
CA SER A 196 30.93 0.80 12.34
C SER A 196 30.27 -0.09 11.28
N ILE A 197 28.97 0.01 11.10
CA ILE A 197 28.24 -0.73 10.08
C ILE A 197 28.57 -0.15 8.70
N GLY A 198 28.96 -1.01 7.76
CA GLY A 198 29.23 -0.63 6.36
C GLY A 198 28.12 -1.04 5.42
N GLY A 199 28.34 -0.86 4.11
CA GLY A 199 27.38 -1.19 3.07
C GLY A 199 26.15 -0.28 3.07
N GLY A 200 25.06 -0.71 2.46
CA GLY A 200 23.90 0.14 2.21
C GLY A 200 23.35 0.85 3.44
N ILE A 201 23.07 0.12 4.53
CA ILE A 201 22.57 0.77 5.76
C ILE A 201 23.62 1.71 6.39
N GLY A 202 24.91 1.37 6.29
CA GLY A 202 26.00 2.25 6.75
C GLY A 202 26.07 3.55 5.96
N GLU A 203 25.82 3.50 4.66
CA GLU A 203 25.72 4.69 3.81
C GLU A 203 24.54 5.58 4.18
N LEU A 204 23.37 4.99 4.49
CA LEU A 204 22.21 5.74 4.99
C LEU A 204 22.51 6.40 6.33
N ILE A 205 23.14 5.69 7.25
CA ILE A 205 23.60 6.21 8.56
C ILE A 205 24.49 7.44 8.34
N GLY A 206 25.47 7.33 7.44
CA GLY A 206 26.39 8.43 7.15
C GLY A 206 25.74 9.63 6.46
N ASN A 207 24.73 9.40 5.62
CA ASN A 207 24.12 10.44 4.81
C ASN A 207 22.94 11.17 5.50
N TRP A 208 22.07 10.44 6.21
CA TRP A 208 20.84 11.04 6.73
C TRP A 208 20.99 11.65 8.13
N GLY A 209 21.97 11.17 8.92
CA GLY A 209 22.13 11.57 10.31
C GLY A 209 20.90 11.25 11.17
N SER A 210 20.12 10.26 10.77
CA SER A 210 18.96 9.73 11.49
C SER A 210 19.39 8.60 12.42
N LEU A 211 18.49 8.24 13.34
CA LEU A 211 18.63 7.05 14.18
C LEU A 211 17.69 5.93 13.73
N TYR A 212 16.87 6.19 12.72
CA TYR A 212 15.76 5.33 12.31
C TYR A 212 15.72 5.21 10.80
N TYR A 213 15.60 3.98 10.31
CA TYR A 213 15.66 3.68 8.88
C TYR A 213 14.68 2.57 8.55
N GLY A 214 14.12 2.62 7.34
CA GLY A 214 13.31 1.56 6.76
C GLY A 214 13.84 1.10 5.42
N ILE A 215 13.48 -0.12 5.04
CA ILE A 215 13.63 -0.61 3.68
C ILE A 215 12.34 -1.32 3.32
N ASP A 216 11.73 -0.92 2.19
CA ASP A 216 10.46 -1.51 1.71
C ASP A 216 10.69 -2.73 0.82
N ARG A 217 9.59 -3.37 0.39
CA ARG A 217 9.60 -4.55 -0.49
C ARG A 217 10.24 -4.29 -1.86
N PHE A 218 10.36 -3.04 -2.31
CA PHE A 218 11.09 -2.68 -3.53
C PHE A 218 12.58 -2.43 -3.28
N GLN A 219 13.11 -2.81 -2.11
CA GLN A 219 14.49 -2.58 -1.70
C GLN A 219 14.84 -1.08 -1.53
N ARG A 220 13.85 -0.20 -1.37
CA ARG A 220 14.05 1.25 -1.30
C ARG A 220 14.19 1.72 0.14
N ALA A 221 15.12 2.66 0.35
CA ALA A 221 15.33 3.33 1.63
C ALA A 221 14.13 4.21 2.00
N ARG A 222 13.57 3.99 3.18
CA ARG A 222 12.40 4.70 3.71
C ARG A 222 12.77 5.50 4.95
N GLU A 223 12.23 6.71 5.06
CA GLU A 223 12.38 7.54 6.24
C GLU A 223 11.40 7.11 7.33
N LEU A 224 11.87 7.07 8.58
CA LEU A 224 11.08 6.76 9.77
C LEU A 224 11.05 7.96 10.70
N GLY A 225 9.96 8.12 11.45
CA GLY A 225 9.90 9.04 12.57
C GLY A 225 8.99 10.23 12.40
N SER A 226 8.58 10.59 11.18
CA SER A 226 7.71 11.76 10.96
C SER A 226 6.33 11.60 11.58
N ILE A 227 5.76 10.41 11.58
CA ILE A 227 4.47 10.15 12.22
C ILE A 227 4.56 10.41 13.72
N ASN A 228 5.66 9.98 14.35
CA ASN A 228 5.86 10.19 15.78
C ASN A 228 5.99 11.67 16.15
N ASP A 229 6.66 12.46 15.33
CA ASP A 229 6.85 13.90 15.55
C ASP A 229 5.54 14.68 15.48
N TRP A 230 4.55 14.18 14.72
CA TRP A 230 3.27 14.84 14.49
C TRP A 230 2.14 14.37 15.42
N ILE A 231 2.06 13.06 15.65
CA ILE A 231 0.93 12.49 16.41
C ILE A 231 1.17 12.59 17.90
N GLN A 232 2.38 12.64 18.34
CA GLN A 232 2.77 13.02 19.69
C GLN A 232 4.20 12.76 20.05
N SER A 233 4.75 13.68 20.45
CA SER A 233 5.64 13.85 21.58
C SER A 233 5.41 12.86 22.72
N GLY A 234 5.30 11.68 22.54
CA GLY A 234 5.06 10.83 23.69
C GLY A 234 5.72 9.50 23.53
N SER A 235 6.12 9.03 24.41
CA SER A 235 6.53 7.76 24.93
C SER A 235 5.77 6.50 24.46
N ASP A 236 4.88 6.56 23.46
CA ASP A 236 4.18 5.37 22.98
C ASP A 236 4.88 4.80 21.71
N PRO A 237 5.71 3.74 21.87
CA PRO A 237 6.44 3.14 20.76
C PRO A 237 5.51 2.46 19.73
N THR A 238 4.23 2.29 20.04
CA THR A 238 3.29 1.60 19.14
C THR A 238 3.05 2.36 17.84
N HIS A 239 3.28 3.67 17.80
CA HIS A 239 3.17 4.48 16.59
C HIS A 239 4.18 4.08 15.50
N TRP A 240 5.32 3.52 15.87
CA TRP A 240 6.32 3.06 14.92
C TRP A 240 5.84 1.90 14.04
N ALA A 241 4.86 1.12 14.53
CA ALA A 241 4.26 0.04 13.76
C ALA A 241 3.45 0.52 12.54
N TYR A 242 3.00 1.76 12.52
CA TYR A 242 2.25 2.30 11.37
C TYR A 242 3.13 2.57 10.15
N GLU A 243 4.44 2.77 10.32
CA GLU A 243 5.35 2.99 9.20
C GLU A 243 5.43 1.77 8.26
N PRO A 244 5.80 0.55 8.72
CA PRO A 244 5.82 -0.62 7.86
C PRO A 244 4.44 -1.01 7.33
N MET A 245 3.35 -0.79 8.09
CA MET A 245 1.99 -0.98 7.59
C MET A 245 1.70 -0.06 6.40
N THR A 246 2.16 1.20 6.46
CA THR A 246 2.02 2.13 5.34
C THR A 246 2.85 1.70 4.13
N TRP A 247 4.06 1.18 4.31
CA TRP A 247 4.88 0.69 3.20
C TRP A 247 4.25 -0.50 2.50
N ASN A 248 3.61 -1.41 3.25
CA ASN A 248 2.85 -2.52 2.67
C ASN A 248 1.63 -2.01 1.88
N TYR A 249 0.87 -1.08 2.44
CA TYR A 249 -0.23 -0.44 1.71
C TYR A 249 0.26 0.22 0.42
N GLU A 250 1.33 1.01 0.47
CA GLU A 250 1.89 1.67 -0.72
C GLU A 250 2.43 0.66 -1.74
N PHE A 251 2.99 -0.46 -1.28
CA PHE A 251 3.41 -1.55 -2.15
C PHE A 251 2.24 -2.11 -2.97
N GLU A 252 1.11 -2.39 -2.33
CA GLU A 252 -0.09 -2.85 -3.03
C GLU A 252 -0.57 -1.86 -4.10
N GLN A 253 -0.50 -0.56 -3.80
CA GLN A 253 -0.90 0.47 -4.76
C GLN A 253 0.06 0.52 -5.96
N GLU A 254 1.36 0.46 -5.72
CA GLU A 254 2.38 0.57 -6.77
C GLU A 254 2.44 -0.69 -7.64
N ILE A 255 2.41 -1.87 -7.03
CA ILE A 255 2.53 -3.14 -7.77
C ILE A 255 1.32 -3.42 -8.67
N ARG A 256 0.17 -2.77 -8.42
CA ARG A 256 -1.03 -2.89 -9.24
C ARG A 256 -0.80 -2.55 -10.71
N ILE A 257 0.12 -1.64 -10.99
CA ILE A 257 0.48 -1.24 -12.36
C ILE A 257 1.15 -2.40 -13.12
N GLU A 258 1.79 -3.31 -12.41
CA GLU A 258 2.51 -4.46 -12.97
C GLU A 258 1.59 -5.68 -13.19
N ASP A 259 0.32 -5.62 -12.77
CA ASP A 259 -0.65 -6.70 -12.98
C ASP A 259 -0.87 -6.94 -14.48
N PRO A 260 -0.67 -8.17 -14.99
CA PRO A 260 -0.82 -8.48 -16.42
C PRO A 260 -2.23 -8.21 -16.98
N GLY A 261 -3.27 -8.22 -16.13
CA GLY A 261 -4.65 -7.89 -16.51
C GLY A 261 -4.94 -6.40 -16.56
N VAL A 262 -3.97 -5.55 -16.23
CA VAL A 262 -4.11 -4.09 -16.19
C VAL A 262 -3.50 -3.45 -17.43
N HIS A 263 -4.29 -2.62 -18.09
CA HIS A 263 -3.80 -1.70 -19.11
C HIS A 263 -3.59 -0.31 -18.51
N ALA A 264 -2.34 0.01 -18.19
CA ALA A 264 -1.96 1.26 -17.55
C ALA A 264 -1.71 2.37 -18.58
N ILE A 265 -2.37 3.52 -18.40
CA ILE A 265 -2.18 4.71 -19.26
C ILE A 265 -1.76 5.89 -18.38
N PRO A 266 -0.52 6.37 -18.50
CA PRO A 266 -0.04 7.49 -17.73
C PRO A 266 -0.71 8.79 -18.17
N VAL A 267 -1.25 9.54 -17.19
CA VAL A 267 -1.82 10.88 -17.36
C VAL A 267 -0.77 11.93 -17.01
N ILE A 268 -0.08 11.75 -15.89
CA ILE A 268 1.01 12.59 -15.41
C ILE A 268 2.13 11.65 -14.97
N GLN A 269 3.36 11.92 -15.38
CA GLN A 269 4.53 11.12 -14.99
C GLN A 269 5.60 12.00 -14.40
N ASN A 270 5.91 11.79 -13.12
CA ASN A 270 7.01 12.44 -12.40
C ASN A 270 7.09 13.94 -12.68
N ASN A 271 5.96 14.64 -12.59
CA ASN A 271 5.87 16.04 -12.96
C ASN A 271 5.76 16.94 -11.75
N TRP A 272 6.65 17.93 -11.64
CA TRP A 272 6.63 18.85 -10.51
C TRP A 272 5.41 19.77 -10.54
N HIS A 273 4.62 19.73 -9.49
CA HIS A 273 3.50 20.62 -9.25
C HIS A 273 3.89 21.69 -8.22
N SER A 274 3.75 22.94 -8.59
CA SER A 274 4.24 24.06 -7.76
C SER A 274 3.35 24.39 -6.56
N GLY A 275 2.11 23.88 -6.52
CA GLY A 275 1.19 24.06 -5.40
C GLY A 275 1.14 25.45 -4.79
N GLY A 276 0.63 25.58 -3.59
CA GLY A 276 0.76 26.73 -2.70
C GLY A 276 -0.51 27.54 -2.46
N TRP A 277 -0.66 28.06 -1.23
CA TRP A 277 -1.70 29.02 -0.86
C TRP A 277 -1.41 30.39 -1.47
N GLY A 278 -2.44 31.07 -1.94
CA GLY A 278 -2.34 32.46 -2.44
C GLY A 278 -2.21 32.58 -3.96
N SER A 279 -1.47 31.73 -4.60
CA SER A 279 -1.53 31.51 -6.06
C SER A 279 -1.91 30.08 -6.40
N GLY A 280 -1.91 29.22 -5.41
CA GLY A 280 -1.75 27.79 -5.55
C GLY A 280 -3.02 26.98 -5.58
N MET A 281 -4.12 27.39 -5.00
CA MET A 281 -5.43 26.76 -5.24
C MET A 281 -5.84 26.85 -6.73
N ASN A 282 -5.15 27.67 -7.50
CA ASN A 282 -5.32 27.82 -8.94
C ASN A 282 -4.19 27.16 -9.74
N SER A 283 -3.20 26.56 -9.08
CA SER A 283 -2.20 25.77 -9.80
C SER A 283 -2.85 24.52 -10.35
N TYR A 284 -2.71 24.31 -11.63
CA TYR A 284 -3.23 23.13 -12.30
C TYR A 284 -2.23 22.61 -13.33
N TYR A 285 -2.29 21.29 -13.52
CA TYR A 285 -1.57 20.62 -14.59
C TYR A 285 -2.58 20.02 -15.57
N ASN A 286 -2.41 20.29 -16.86
CA ASN A 286 -3.25 19.69 -17.90
C ASN A 286 -2.47 18.61 -18.63
N ALA A 287 -3.12 17.48 -18.85
CA ALA A 287 -2.61 16.37 -19.66
C ALA A 287 -3.66 15.97 -20.68
N THR A 288 -3.19 15.58 -21.85
CA THR A 288 -4.01 14.95 -22.88
C THR A 288 -3.44 13.57 -23.15
N ILE A 289 -4.27 12.56 -23.16
CA ILE A 289 -3.88 11.16 -23.35
C ILE A 289 -4.71 10.52 -24.44
N ASP A 290 -4.15 9.54 -25.12
CA ASP A 290 -4.88 8.62 -25.97
C ASP A 290 -5.52 7.53 -25.10
N LEU A 291 -6.79 7.26 -25.35
CA LEU A 291 -7.53 6.20 -24.67
C LEU A 291 -7.40 4.87 -25.42
N PRO A 292 -7.67 3.72 -24.79
CA PRO A 292 -7.67 2.44 -25.46
C PRO A 292 -8.71 2.42 -26.60
N GLU A 293 -8.34 1.84 -27.74
CA GLU A 293 -9.21 1.74 -28.93
C GLU A 293 -10.55 1.04 -28.63
N ASN A 294 -10.57 0.12 -27.68
CA ASN A 294 -11.74 -0.65 -27.30
C ASN A 294 -11.99 -0.60 -25.79
N ILE A 295 -12.44 0.56 -25.31
CA ILE A 295 -12.77 0.74 -23.89
C ILE A 295 -13.89 -0.21 -23.44
N SER A 296 -14.76 -0.65 -24.35
CA SER A 296 -15.87 -1.54 -24.02
C SER A 296 -15.45 -2.92 -23.50
N GLN A 297 -14.20 -3.31 -23.70
CA GLN A 297 -13.67 -4.57 -23.13
C GLN A 297 -13.39 -4.49 -21.63
N TYR A 298 -13.31 -3.28 -21.03
CA TYR A 298 -13.02 -3.09 -19.62
C TYR A 298 -14.31 -2.80 -18.86
N ASP A 299 -14.47 -3.40 -17.70
CA ASP A 299 -15.54 -3.13 -16.74
C ASP A 299 -15.07 -2.39 -15.51
N THR A 300 -13.77 -2.21 -15.38
CA THR A 300 -13.12 -1.59 -14.25
C THR A 300 -12.14 -0.51 -14.70
N LEU A 301 -12.16 0.60 -13.96
CA LEU A 301 -11.24 1.72 -14.10
C LEU A 301 -10.81 2.20 -12.72
N GLU A 302 -9.51 2.17 -12.49
CA GLU A 302 -8.89 2.69 -11.27
C GLU A 302 -7.97 3.86 -11.63
N VAL A 303 -7.72 4.74 -10.69
CA VAL A 303 -6.74 5.83 -10.81
C VAL A 303 -5.67 5.63 -9.76
N PHE A 304 -4.46 5.32 -10.20
CA PHE A 304 -3.27 5.40 -9.36
C PHE A 304 -2.81 6.85 -9.27
N HIS A 305 -2.57 7.32 -8.06
CA HIS A 305 -2.02 8.65 -7.78
C HIS A 305 -0.88 8.55 -6.79
N GLU A 306 0.26 9.12 -7.15
CA GLU A 306 1.38 9.37 -6.25
C GLU A 306 1.62 10.86 -6.11
N HIS A 307 1.78 11.30 -4.87
CA HIS A 307 2.27 12.63 -4.52
C HIS A 307 3.55 12.47 -3.72
N ALA A 308 4.69 12.67 -4.38
CA ALA A 308 6.00 12.62 -3.78
C ALA A 308 6.47 14.01 -3.36
N CYS A 309 7.16 14.09 -2.24
CA CYS A 309 7.71 15.33 -1.72
C CYS A 309 9.11 15.62 -2.26
N GLU A 310 9.61 16.82 -2.03
CA GLU A 310 10.97 17.20 -2.42
C GLU A 310 12.00 16.27 -1.75
N ASP A 311 12.84 15.63 -2.57
CA ASP A 311 13.84 14.62 -2.14
C ASP A 311 13.21 13.42 -1.38
N HIS A 312 11.94 13.11 -1.60
CA HIS A 312 11.19 12.07 -0.87
C HIS A 312 11.31 12.20 0.65
N ARG A 313 11.47 13.42 1.12
CA ARG A 313 11.72 13.71 2.52
C ARG A 313 10.45 14.15 3.23
N ASN A 314 10.15 13.48 4.33
CA ASN A 314 9.11 13.91 5.24
C ASN A 314 9.37 15.36 5.72
N ILE A 315 8.36 16.00 6.30
CA ILE A 315 8.52 17.35 6.81
C ILE A 315 9.67 17.46 7.82
N TYR A 316 10.47 18.49 7.68
CA TYR A 316 11.54 18.80 8.61
C TYR A 316 11.77 20.31 8.70
N GLN A 317 12.52 20.77 9.69
CA GLN A 317 12.99 22.15 9.77
C GLN A 317 14.46 22.22 9.36
N ASP A 318 14.79 23.16 8.47
CA ASP A 318 16.17 23.46 8.12
C ASP A 318 16.88 24.22 9.27
N ALA A 319 18.19 24.47 9.13
CA ALA A 319 19.00 25.18 10.13
C ALA A 319 18.50 26.61 10.42
N ASN A 320 17.65 27.19 9.57
CA ASN A 320 17.06 28.52 9.72
C ASN A 320 15.64 28.44 10.31
N GLY A 321 15.14 27.24 10.62
CA GLY A 321 13.80 27.02 11.13
C GLY A 321 12.70 27.00 10.07
N ASN A 322 13.05 26.98 8.77
CA ASN A 322 12.06 26.89 7.70
C ASN A 322 11.60 25.46 7.53
N LYS A 323 10.30 25.25 7.33
CA LYS A 323 9.74 23.94 7.01
C LYS A 323 10.08 23.56 5.56
N LYS A 324 10.54 22.34 5.38
CA LYS A 324 11.00 21.74 4.13
C LYS A 324 10.47 20.32 3.98
N GLY A 325 10.67 19.72 2.80
CA GLY A 325 10.16 18.41 2.47
C GLY A 325 8.66 18.45 2.19
N CYS A 326 7.91 17.52 2.72
CA CYS A 326 6.46 17.47 2.61
C CYS A 326 5.78 18.65 3.33
N HIS A 327 4.58 18.99 2.88
CA HIS A 327 3.80 20.03 3.52
C HIS A 327 3.26 19.57 4.88
N GLU A 328 3.11 20.50 5.82
CA GLU A 328 2.62 20.20 7.18
C GLU A 328 1.13 19.89 7.26
N TRP A 329 0.35 20.33 6.26
CA TRP A 329 -1.10 20.19 6.24
C TRP A 329 -1.54 19.25 5.13
N ASP A 330 -2.63 18.53 5.39
CA ASP A 330 -3.39 17.82 4.40
C ASP A 330 -4.22 18.78 3.56
N TYR A 331 -4.21 18.61 2.25
CA TYR A 331 -4.99 19.41 1.32
C TYR A 331 -5.70 18.55 0.30
N LEU A 332 -6.82 19.06 -0.19
CA LEU A 332 -7.53 18.44 -1.29
C LEU A 332 -6.77 18.57 -2.60
N SER A 333 -6.72 17.48 -3.34
CA SER A 333 -6.31 17.43 -4.73
C SER A 333 -7.38 16.76 -5.57
N TYR A 334 -7.46 17.14 -6.83
CA TYR A 334 -8.53 16.75 -7.74
C TYR A 334 -7.99 16.40 -9.10
N LEU A 335 -8.59 15.40 -9.73
CA LEU A 335 -8.48 15.17 -11.15
C LEU A 335 -9.83 15.47 -11.79
N TYR A 336 -9.84 16.38 -12.73
CA TYR A 336 -11.02 16.72 -13.53
C TYR A 336 -10.88 16.17 -14.94
N ILE A 337 -11.98 15.70 -15.49
CA ILE A 337 -12.11 15.45 -16.91
C ILE A 337 -12.60 16.72 -17.61
N CYS A 338 -12.01 17.04 -18.76
CA CYS A 338 -12.39 18.21 -19.54
C CYS A 338 -13.49 17.86 -20.54
N ASP A 339 -14.34 18.82 -20.87
CA ASP A 339 -15.41 18.62 -21.85
C ASP A 339 -14.80 18.31 -23.23
N ALA A 340 -15.35 17.31 -23.91
CA ALA A 340 -14.92 16.92 -25.24
C ALA A 340 -15.01 18.06 -26.25
N ASP A 341 -16.11 18.82 -26.20
CA ASP A 341 -16.37 19.95 -27.10
C ASP A 341 -15.60 21.22 -26.73
N ASN A 342 -15.10 21.34 -25.51
CA ASN A 342 -14.39 22.50 -25.01
C ASN A 342 -13.28 22.12 -24.02
N ASN A 343 -12.13 21.75 -24.56
CA ASN A 343 -10.94 21.36 -23.78
C ASN A 343 -10.45 22.37 -22.73
N SER A 344 -10.95 23.61 -22.73
CA SER A 344 -10.65 24.60 -21.69
C SER A 344 -11.56 24.47 -20.47
N LYS A 345 -12.71 23.82 -20.61
CA LYS A 345 -13.66 23.60 -19.54
C LYS A 345 -13.44 22.24 -18.90
N CYS A 346 -12.72 22.25 -17.78
CA CYS A 346 -12.42 21.06 -16.98
C CYS A 346 -13.10 21.21 -15.62
N SER A 347 -14.39 20.91 -15.55
CA SER A 347 -15.22 21.10 -14.37
C SER A 347 -15.88 19.84 -13.86
N THR A 348 -15.78 18.74 -14.60
CA THR A 348 -16.29 17.45 -14.20
C THR A 348 -15.27 16.76 -13.30
N GLU A 349 -15.57 16.70 -12.01
CA GLU A 349 -14.69 16.01 -11.05
C GLU A 349 -14.72 14.52 -11.33
N PHE A 350 -13.54 13.96 -11.54
CA PHE A 350 -13.35 12.55 -11.82
C PHE A 350 -12.95 11.79 -10.57
N VAL A 351 -12.02 12.34 -9.79
CA VAL A 351 -11.59 11.81 -8.51
C VAL A 351 -10.98 12.91 -7.66
N ARG A 352 -11.03 12.74 -6.34
CA ARG A 352 -10.35 13.60 -5.38
C ARG A 352 -9.61 12.80 -4.33
N TRP A 353 -8.59 13.41 -3.78
CA TRP A 353 -7.78 12.88 -2.68
C TRP A 353 -7.58 13.94 -1.62
N ILE A 354 -7.21 13.49 -0.43
CA ILE A 354 -6.64 14.34 0.60
C ILE A 354 -5.19 13.90 0.80
N THR A 355 -4.25 14.85 0.71
CA THR A 355 -2.83 14.53 0.89
C THR A 355 -2.53 14.22 2.35
N THR A 356 -1.45 13.49 2.60
CA THR A 356 -1.03 13.13 3.95
C THR A 356 -0.35 14.28 4.67
N TYR A 357 -0.46 14.32 6.00
CA TYR A 357 0.31 15.25 6.83
C TYR A 357 1.79 14.92 6.80
N GLY A 358 2.62 15.87 6.39
CA GLY A 358 4.05 15.80 6.55
C GLY A 358 4.79 14.68 5.84
N ARG A 359 4.12 13.91 4.98
CA ARG A 359 4.70 12.78 4.24
C ARG A 359 4.10 12.66 2.83
N GLU A 360 4.76 11.92 1.98
CA GLU A 360 4.24 11.53 0.67
C GLU A 360 3.17 10.43 0.80
N GLY A 361 2.44 10.19 -0.29
CA GLY A 361 1.41 9.13 -0.31
C GLY A 361 1.14 8.60 -1.71
N ARG A 362 0.57 7.40 -1.73
CA ARG A 362 0.18 6.65 -2.92
C ARG A 362 -1.22 6.08 -2.71
N TRP A 363 -2.06 6.18 -3.73
CA TRP A 363 -3.46 5.78 -3.66
C TRP A 363 -3.90 5.13 -4.96
N ILE A 364 -4.78 4.14 -4.86
CA ILE A 364 -5.63 3.72 -5.95
C ILE A 364 -7.08 4.02 -5.58
N THR A 365 -7.82 4.58 -6.55
CA THR A 365 -9.23 4.90 -6.38
C THR A 365 -10.03 4.28 -7.52
N ASP A 366 -11.02 3.45 -7.18
CA ASP A 366 -11.95 2.89 -8.16
C ASP A 366 -12.88 4.00 -8.67
N VAL A 367 -12.81 4.23 -9.97
CA VAL A 367 -13.65 5.18 -10.71
C VAL A 367 -14.43 4.49 -11.84
N SER A 368 -14.62 3.17 -11.74
CA SER A 368 -15.37 2.36 -12.71
C SER A 368 -16.75 2.95 -13.05
N PRO A 369 -17.49 3.54 -12.10
CA PRO A 369 -18.77 4.20 -12.41
C PRO A 369 -18.67 5.33 -13.43
N TYR A 370 -17.48 5.87 -13.67
CA TYR A 370 -17.24 6.95 -14.64
C TYR A 370 -16.71 6.47 -16.00
N LEU A 371 -16.58 5.16 -16.21
CA LEU A 371 -16.15 4.60 -17.51
C LEU A 371 -16.97 5.10 -18.69
N PHE A 372 -18.29 5.35 -18.50
CA PHE A 372 -19.16 5.88 -19.55
C PHE A 372 -18.69 7.25 -20.09
N MET A 373 -17.96 8.05 -19.29
CA MET A 373 -17.45 9.36 -19.71
C MET A 373 -16.28 9.28 -20.69
N LEU A 374 -15.70 8.09 -20.86
CA LEU A 374 -14.53 7.87 -21.71
C LEU A 374 -14.88 7.12 -23.00
N GLN A 375 -16.15 6.69 -23.19
CA GLN A 375 -16.52 5.67 -24.19
C GLN A 375 -16.33 6.10 -25.62
N ASP A 376 -16.59 7.24 -26.06
CA ASP A 376 -16.69 7.61 -27.49
C ASP A 376 -15.52 8.47 -27.97
N GLU A 377 -14.46 8.54 -27.19
CA GLU A 377 -13.32 9.42 -27.45
C GLU A 377 -12.05 8.61 -27.69
N GLN A 378 -11.24 9.03 -28.64
CA GLN A 378 -9.87 8.49 -28.82
C GLN A 378 -8.86 9.22 -27.97
N GLU A 379 -9.09 10.50 -27.71
CA GLU A 379 -8.23 11.38 -26.93
C GLU A 379 -9.05 12.04 -25.83
N ARG A 380 -8.50 12.13 -24.61
CA ARG A 380 -9.15 12.81 -23.50
C ARG A 380 -8.18 13.70 -22.75
N ARG A 381 -8.66 14.87 -22.39
CA ARG A 381 -7.92 15.82 -21.59
C ARG A 381 -8.35 15.77 -20.14
N PHE A 382 -7.34 15.77 -19.27
CA PHE A 382 -7.48 15.84 -17.81
C PHE A 382 -6.83 17.09 -17.25
N ARG A 383 -7.32 17.54 -16.10
CA ARG A 383 -6.74 18.61 -15.32
C ARG A 383 -6.56 18.17 -13.87
N TYR A 384 -5.32 18.15 -13.42
CA TYR A 384 -5.02 18.03 -11.99
C TYR A 384 -5.03 19.41 -11.34
N ASN A 385 -5.59 19.50 -10.12
CA ASN A 385 -5.59 20.69 -9.28
C ASN A 385 -5.31 20.27 -7.83
N GLY A 386 -4.37 20.93 -7.17
CA GLY A 386 -4.00 20.64 -5.78
C GLY A 386 -3.20 21.76 -5.16
N ALA A 387 -3.32 21.91 -3.84
CA ALA A 387 -2.63 22.97 -3.09
C ALA A 387 -1.20 22.57 -2.70
N ASN A 388 -0.92 21.30 -2.47
CA ASN A 388 0.42 20.82 -2.11
C ASN A 388 1.36 20.83 -3.31
N LYS A 389 2.56 21.31 -3.09
CA LYS A 389 3.66 21.16 -4.04
C LYS A 389 4.25 19.75 -3.92
N GLY A 390 4.70 19.20 -5.03
CA GLY A 390 5.33 17.88 -5.05
C GLY A 390 5.49 17.35 -6.47
N GLU A 391 6.13 16.23 -6.59
CA GLU A 391 6.17 15.47 -7.83
C GLU A 391 4.92 14.59 -7.92
N LEU A 392 4.25 14.63 -9.06
CA LEU A 392 3.00 13.95 -9.29
C LEU A 392 3.15 12.85 -10.31
N THR A 393 2.60 11.69 -10.00
CA THR A 393 2.29 10.63 -10.96
C THR A 393 0.81 10.30 -10.87
N VAL A 394 0.12 10.27 -12.01
CA VAL A 394 -1.28 9.87 -12.14
C VAL A 394 -1.39 8.92 -13.33
N THR A 395 -1.92 7.73 -13.10
CA THR A 395 -2.09 6.69 -14.13
C THR A 395 -3.50 6.13 -14.08
N LEU A 396 -4.14 5.99 -15.24
CA LEU A 396 -5.40 5.27 -15.38
C LEU A 396 -5.09 3.78 -15.56
N LEU A 397 -5.79 2.94 -14.80
CA LEU A 397 -5.64 1.49 -14.80
C LEU A 397 -6.94 0.87 -15.28
N PHE A 398 -6.96 0.36 -16.50
CA PHE A 398 -8.11 -0.31 -17.10
C PHE A 398 -7.97 -1.82 -16.92
N SER A 399 -9.02 -2.48 -16.42
CA SER A 399 -9.04 -3.94 -16.25
C SER A 399 -10.43 -4.51 -16.49
N ASN A 400 -10.51 -5.82 -16.62
CA ASN A 400 -11.76 -6.54 -16.73
C ASN A 400 -11.81 -7.61 -15.64
N TRP A 401 -12.69 -7.41 -14.67
CA TRP A 401 -12.92 -8.34 -13.56
C TRP A 401 -14.14 -9.24 -13.77
N SER A 402 -14.64 -9.28 -14.98
CA SER A 402 -15.82 -10.07 -15.33
C SER A 402 -17.04 -9.77 -14.44
N LYS A 403 -17.22 -8.48 -14.08
CA LYS A 403 -18.33 -8.01 -13.21
C LYS A 403 -19.72 -8.34 -13.78
N GLY A 404 -19.83 -8.60 -15.08
CA GLY A 404 -21.10 -8.84 -15.76
C GLY A 404 -21.97 -7.57 -15.96
N TYR A 405 -21.50 -6.42 -15.50
CA TYR A 405 -22.12 -5.12 -15.68
C TYR A 405 -21.08 -4.02 -15.89
N ARG A 406 -21.54 -2.90 -16.45
CA ARG A 406 -20.73 -1.73 -16.73
C ARG A 406 -21.57 -0.48 -16.66
N ALA A 407 -20.97 0.63 -16.20
CA ALA A 407 -21.62 1.93 -16.26
C ALA A 407 -21.82 2.37 -17.72
N ILE A 408 -23.04 2.71 -18.10
CA ILE A 408 -23.43 3.16 -19.45
C ILE A 408 -23.78 4.65 -19.48
N GLU A 409 -24.24 5.20 -18.37
CA GLU A 409 -24.54 6.61 -18.19
C GLU A 409 -24.50 6.99 -16.71
N GLY A 410 -24.44 8.28 -16.41
CA GLY A 410 -24.47 8.79 -15.05
C GLY A 410 -24.93 10.24 -15.01
N GLU A 411 -25.45 10.65 -13.85
CA GLU A 411 -25.91 11.99 -13.59
C GLU A 411 -25.36 12.53 -12.28
N TYR A 412 -24.85 13.76 -12.28
CA TYR A 412 -24.43 14.44 -11.05
C TYR A 412 -25.66 14.90 -10.28
N LEU A 413 -25.90 14.32 -9.12
CA LEU A 413 -27.04 14.67 -8.27
C LEU A 413 -26.82 16.00 -7.55
N PHE A 414 -25.59 16.28 -7.12
CA PHE A 414 -25.19 17.59 -6.57
C PHE A 414 -23.67 17.72 -6.57
N SER A 415 -23.19 18.94 -6.57
CA SER A 415 -21.75 19.25 -6.64
C SER A 415 -21.04 19.30 -5.31
N GLY A 416 -21.69 18.84 -4.24
CA GLY A 416 -21.12 18.88 -2.90
C GLY A 416 -21.08 20.28 -2.28
N GLY A 417 -20.33 20.42 -1.21
CA GLY A 417 -20.13 21.65 -0.46
C GLY A 417 -19.52 21.35 0.89
N GLN A 418 -19.03 22.37 1.56
CA GLN A 418 -18.49 22.21 2.90
C GLN A 418 -19.62 21.76 3.85
N PHE A 419 -19.35 20.72 4.61
CA PHE A 419 -20.21 20.23 5.68
C PHE A 419 -19.69 20.78 7.01
N ASP A 420 -20.54 21.43 7.79
CA ASP A 420 -20.14 22.12 9.04
C ASP A 420 -20.60 21.37 10.32
N GLY A 421 -20.98 20.11 10.18
CA GLY A 421 -21.39 19.28 11.32
C GLY A 421 -22.85 19.41 11.75
N THR A 422 -23.62 20.32 11.17
CA THR A 422 -25.05 20.50 11.52
C THR A 422 -25.95 19.55 10.72
N TYR A 423 -25.80 18.23 10.92
CA TYR A 423 -26.51 17.18 10.17
C TYR A 423 -28.03 17.31 10.15
N ASN A 424 -28.62 17.96 11.14
CA ASN A 424 -30.08 18.08 11.31
C ASN A 424 -30.65 19.35 10.69
N ASP A 425 -29.84 20.19 10.04
CA ASP A 425 -30.33 21.38 9.36
C ASP A 425 -30.79 21.04 7.95
N GLU A 426 -32.03 20.60 7.82
CA GLU A 426 -32.65 20.25 6.55
C GLU A 426 -32.68 21.42 5.55
N THR A 427 -32.67 22.65 6.01
CA THR A 427 -32.64 23.83 5.11
C THR A 427 -31.30 24.00 4.46
N LYS A 428 -30.25 23.48 5.07
CA LYS A 428 -28.85 23.64 4.64
C LYS A 428 -28.35 22.47 3.81
N TYR A 429 -28.72 21.23 4.17
CA TYR A 429 -28.13 20.02 3.61
C TYR A 429 -29.11 19.11 2.85
N VAL A 430 -30.40 19.18 3.11
CA VAL A 430 -31.35 18.37 2.34
C VAL A 430 -31.50 18.94 0.94
N ARG A 431 -30.99 18.19 -0.02
CA ARG A 431 -31.14 18.48 -1.44
C ARG A 431 -31.86 17.30 -2.10
N GLN A 432 -32.96 17.58 -2.76
CA GLN A 432 -33.65 16.58 -3.57
C GLN A 432 -33.11 16.68 -5.00
N ALA A 433 -32.62 15.57 -5.52
CA ALA A 433 -32.33 15.38 -6.93
C ALA A 433 -33.32 14.36 -7.49
N ASN A 434 -33.98 14.69 -8.60
CA ASN A 434 -34.83 13.76 -9.31
C ASN A 434 -34.08 13.30 -10.56
N PHE A 435 -34.00 12.01 -10.75
CA PHE A 435 -33.39 11.41 -11.94
C PHE A 435 -34.34 10.35 -12.52
N THR A 436 -34.18 10.05 -13.79
CA THR A 436 -34.94 9.01 -14.47
C THR A 436 -34.02 7.84 -14.75
N VAL A 437 -34.37 6.68 -14.24
CA VAL A 437 -33.65 5.44 -14.53
C VAL A 437 -34.07 4.96 -15.93
N PRO A 438 -33.11 4.72 -16.85
CA PRO A 438 -33.39 4.08 -18.12
C PRO A 438 -34.07 2.73 -17.93
N GLN A 439 -35.01 2.39 -18.78
CA GLN A 439 -35.82 1.19 -18.63
C GLN A 439 -35.00 -0.11 -18.74
N GLU A 440 -33.89 -0.07 -19.46
CA GLU A 440 -32.93 -1.17 -19.66
C GLU A 440 -31.89 -1.31 -18.55
N SER A 441 -31.85 -0.42 -17.54
CA SER A 441 -30.92 -0.47 -16.47
C SER A 441 -31.14 -1.71 -15.61
N GLN A 442 -30.07 -2.49 -15.41
CA GLN A 442 -30.04 -3.68 -14.56
C GLN A 442 -29.53 -3.38 -13.15
N LEU A 443 -28.72 -2.33 -13.02
CA LEU A 443 -28.10 -1.91 -11.76
C LEU A 443 -28.12 -0.38 -11.67
N ILE A 444 -28.33 0.13 -10.46
CA ILE A 444 -28.18 1.55 -10.12
C ILE A 444 -27.13 1.63 -9.03
N GLU A 445 -26.09 2.40 -9.28
CA GLU A 445 -25.03 2.67 -8.32
C GLU A 445 -25.04 4.15 -7.91
N ILE A 446 -24.93 4.42 -6.61
CA ILE A 446 -24.79 5.77 -6.08
C ILE A 446 -23.36 5.94 -5.60
N VAL A 447 -22.61 6.81 -6.25
CA VAL A 447 -21.23 7.13 -5.91
C VAL A 447 -21.19 8.39 -5.07
N ALA A 448 -20.64 8.29 -3.86
CA ALA A 448 -20.41 9.42 -2.97
C ALA A 448 -18.91 9.57 -2.71
N THR A 449 -18.31 10.63 -3.23
CA THR A 449 -16.93 10.96 -2.93
C THR A 449 -16.88 11.87 -1.71
N ILE A 450 -16.35 11.35 -0.59
CA ILE A 450 -16.29 12.04 0.68
C ILE A 450 -14.82 12.15 1.10
N THR A 451 -14.37 13.36 1.42
CA THR A 451 -13.06 13.61 2.01
C THR A 451 -13.25 14.33 3.33
N GLY A 452 -12.60 13.83 4.38
CA GLY A 452 -12.62 14.45 5.69
C GLY A 452 -11.45 15.43 5.85
N HIS A 453 -11.77 16.68 6.17
CA HIS A 453 -10.79 17.66 6.62
C HIS A 453 -11.47 18.48 7.69
N GLY A 454 -11.15 18.23 8.95
CA GLY A 454 -11.76 18.87 10.09
C GLY A 454 -10.71 19.59 10.95
N PHE A 455 -10.98 20.84 11.28
CA PHE A 455 -10.13 21.63 12.14
C PHE A 455 -10.75 21.89 13.53
N ASN A 456 -11.83 21.22 13.87
CA ASN A 456 -12.52 21.44 15.14
C ASN A 456 -12.37 20.28 16.11
N GLN A 457 -12.16 20.64 17.37
CA GLN A 457 -12.06 19.71 18.51
C GLN A 457 -13.38 18.97 18.84
N ASP A 458 -14.43 19.22 18.09
CA ASP A 458 -15.79 18.73 18.35
C ASP A 458 -16.22 17.63 17.35
N SER A 459 -15.29 16.99 16.67
CA SER A 459 -15.57 15.85 15.77
C SER A 459 -15.19 14.51 16.40
#